data_f516265cbda446fcb556ec682d10177e
#
_entry.id   f516265cbda446fcb556ec682d10177e
#
_cell.length_a   1.000
_cell.length_b   1.000
_cell.length_c   1.000
_cell.angle_alpha   90.00
_cell.angle_beta   90.00
_cell.angle_gamma   90.00
#
_symmetry.space_group_name_H-M   'P 1'
#
loop_
_entity.id
_entity.type
_entity.pdbx_description
1 polymer ?
#
loop_
_entity_poly.entity_id
_entity_poly.type
_entity_poly.pdbx_seq_one_letter_code
_entity_poly.pdbx_strand_id
1 'polypeptide(L)'
;MLSWFENNVVVTVPWPNKGFMRRVYPGFLQLSGFMTMNMERHMDAHVTQFHNLTKGDGDSAEAHNKFYDEYNAVMDLSADFYLETIERVFQNRLLAQNAYDYRGQRIDTAKVVDTAYMTIEGEKDD
;
A
#
# COMPACT_ATOMS: atom_id res chain seq x y z
N MET A 1 -17.36 7.76 7.91
CA MET A 1 -15.91 7.67 7.51
C MET A 1 -15.76 7.07 6.12
N LEU A 2 -16.37 5.94 5.78
CA LEU A 2 -16.27 5.30 4.46
C LEU A 2 -16.65 6.25 3.30
N SER A 3 -17.77 6.96 3.42
CA SER A 3 -18.21 7.95 2.43
C SER A 3 -17.22 9.09 2.18
N TRP A 4 -16.41 9.43 3.18
CA TRP A 4 -15.35 10.42 3.00
C TRP A 4 -14.25 9.88 2.06
N PHE A 5 -13.79 8.64 2.29
CA PHE A 5 -12.82 8.00 1.39
C PHE A 5 -13.37 7.87 -0.02
N GLU A 6 -14.61 7.42 -0.16
CA GLU A 6 -15.25 7.27 -1.46
C GLU A 6 -15.31 8.59 -2.24
N ASN A 7 -15.63 9.70 -1.57
CA ASN A 7 -15.82 11.00 -2.23
C ASN A 7 -14.53 11.78 -2.44
N ASN A 8 -13.46 11.51 -1.69
CA ASN A 8 -12.25 12.33 -1.71
C ASN A 8 -11.02 11.63 -2.32
N VAL A 9 -10.98 10.30 -2.32
CA VAL A 9 -9.80 9.58 -2.81
C VAL A 9 -10.07 8.61 -3.96
N VAL A 10 -11.33 8.19 -4.15
CA VAL A 10 -11.72 7.37 -5.31
C VAL A 10 -11.93 8.27 -6.53
N VAL A 11 -11.29 7.89 -7.64
CA VAL A 11 -11.41 8.60 -8.92
C VAL A 11 -11.88 7.65 -10.02
N THR A 12 -12.33 8.23 -11.13
CA THR A 12 -12.64 7.47 -12.33
C THR A 12 -11.48 7.57 -13.31
N VAL A 13 -11.05 6.42 -13.84
CA VAL A 13 -9.95 6.36 -14.81
C VAL A 13 -10.34 7.14 -16.07
N PRO A 14 -9.55 8.20 -16.45
CA PRO A 14 -9.88 9.03 -17.61
C PRO A 14 -9.48 8.38 -18.93
N TRP A 15 -10.12 8.82 -20.00
CA TRP A 15 -9.68 8.54 -21.36
C TRP A 15 -8.29 9.19 -21.64
N PRO A 16 -7.33 8.54 -22.35
CA PRO A 16 -7.42 7.24 -23.06
C PRO A 16 -6.82 6.05 -22.27
N ASN A 17 -6.72 6.11 -20.95
CA ASN A 17 -6.06 5.09 -20.15
C ASN A 17 -6.78 3.74 -20.18
N LYS A 18 -6.01 2.66 -20.05
CA LYS A 18 -6.60 1.32 -19.88
C LYS A 18 -7.43 1.27 -18.60
N GLY A 19 -8.64 0.73 -18.70
CA GLY A 19 -9.58 0.74 -17.58
C GLY A 19 -10.47 1.98 -17.51
N PHE A 20 -10.56 2.76 -18.59
CA PHE A 20 -11.48 3.90 -18.72
C PHE A 20 -12.84 3.61 -18.07
N MET A 21 -13.37 4.59 -17.34
CA MET A 21 -14.60 4.54 -16.55
C MET A 21 -14.57 3.63 -15.31
N ARG A 22 -13.49 2.91 -15.02
CA ARG A 22 -13.36 2.19 -13.75
C ARG A 22 -13.14 3.17 -12.60
N ARG A 23 -13.77 2.88 -11.48
CA ARG A 23 -13.52 3.59 -10.22
C ARG A 23 -12.34 2.94 -9.50
N VAL A 24 -11.35 3.75 -9.15
CA VAL A 24 -10.10 3.28 -8.54
C VAL A 24 -9.64 4.18 -7.38
N TYR A 25 -8.92 3.61 -6.44
CA TYR A 25 -8.02 4.33 -5.55
C TYR A 25 -6.66 4.43 -6.23
N PRO A 26 -6.20 5.64 -6.61
CA PRO A 26 -4.98 5.80 -7.40
C PRO A 26 -3.72 5.40 -6.65
N GLY A 27 -2.82 4.67 -7.31
CA GLY A 27 -1.52 4.30 -6.75
C GLY A 27 -0.67 5.49 -6.33
N PHE A 28 -0.74 6.62 -7.04
CA PHE A 28 0.01 7.82 -6.65
C PHE A 28 -0.45 8.42 -5.31
N LEU A 29 -1.72 8.32 -4.94
CA LEU A 29 -2.19 8.75 -3.62
C LEU A 29 -1.69 7.82 -2.52
N GLN A 30 -1.66 6.52 -2.79
CA GLN A 30 -1.09 5.53 -1.87
C GLN A 30 0.40 5.83 -1.64
N LEU A 31 1.16 6.02 -2.72
CA LEU A 31 2.58 6.36 -2.65
C LEU A 31 2.82 7.67 -1.89
N SER A 32 2.02 8.71 -2.16
CA SER A 32 2.11 9.99 -1.46
C SER A 32 1.86 9.82 0.05
N GLY A 33 0.91 8.97 0.43
CA GLY A 33 0.67 8.62 1.83
C GLY A 33 1.89 8.02 2.50
N PHE A 34 2.50 7.00 1.88
CA PHE A 34 3.69 6.35 2.41
C PHE A 34 4.89 7.29 2.51
N MET A 35 5.12 8.11 1.48
CA MET A 35 6.23 9.07 1.50
C MET A 35 6.06 10.15 2.57
N THR A 36 4.82 10.57 2.86
CA THR A 36 4.58 11.60 3.89
C THR A 36 4.74 11.07 5.32
N MET A 37 4.57 9.77 5.56
CA MET A 37 4.79 9.18 6.90
C MET A 37 6.25 9.26 7.33
N ASN A 38 7.20 9.20 6.38
CA ASN A 38 8.64 9.24 6.64
C ASN A 38 9.39 10.20 5.70
N MET A 39 8.84 11.39 5.49
CA MET A 39 9.32 12.35 4.51
C MET A 39 10.81 12.71 4.70
N GLU A 40 11.25 12.92 5.94
CA GLU A 40 12.63 13.25 6.26
C GLU A 40 13.59 12.15 5.78
N ARG A 41 13.28 10.88 6.06
CA ARG A 41 14.06 9.73 5.61
C ARG A 41 14.17 9.65 4.10
N HIS A 42 13.07 9.89 3.38
CA HIS A 42 13.08 9.90 1.91
C HIS A 42 13.92 11.07 1.36
N MET A 43 13.81 12.25 1.95
CA MET A 43 14.63 13.40 1.57
C MET A 43 16.11 13.13 1.77
N ASP A 44 16.51 12.59 2.93
CA ASP A 44 17.89 12.23 3.24
C ASP A 44 18.43 11.16 2.28
N ALA A 45 17.60 10.18 1.93
CA ALA A 45 17.98 9.15 0.95
C ALA A 45 18.29 9.76 -0.43
N HIS A 46 17.48 10.71 -0.90
CA HIS A 46 17.71 11.39 -2.19
C HIS A 46 18.94 12.32 -2.14
N VAL A 47 19.17 13.02 -1.04
CA VAL A 47 20.39 13.83 -0.84
C VAL A 47 21.63 12.92 -0.84
N THR A 48 21.56 11.78 -0.15
CA THR A 48 22.64 10.79 -0.15
C THR A 48 22.90 10.24 -1.56
N GLN A 49 21.84 9.96 -2.33
CA GLN A 49 21.95 9.55 -3.72
C GLN A 49 22.70 10.60 -4.57
N PHE A 50 22.38 11.87 -4.42
CA PHE A 50 23.11 12.94 -5.10
C PHE A 50 24.61 12.92 -4.77
N HIS A 51 24.96 12.73 -3.50
CA HIS A 51 26.37 12.64 -3.08
C HIS A 51 27.06 11.39 -3.63
N ASN A 52 26.40 10.24 -3.69
CA ASN A 52 26.96 9.02 -4.27
C ASN A 52 27.24 9.21 -5.76
N LEU A 53 26.32 9.81 -6.50
CA LEU A 53 26.51 10.13 -7.91
C LEU A 53 27.68 11.10 -8.14
N THR A 54 27.81 12.13 -7.32
CA THR A 54 28.90 13.12 -7.46
C THR A 54 30.27 12.57 -7.09
N LYS A 55 30.33 11.54 -6.23
CA LYS A 55 31.58 10.83 -5.85
C LYS A 55 31.92 9.69 -6.81
N GLY A 56 31.01 9.32 -7.71
CA GLY A 56 31.20 8.19 -8.62
C GLY A 56 31.00 6.83 -7.95
N ASP A 57 30.30 6.76 -6.81
CA ASP A 57 29.91 5.52 -6.14
C ASP A 57 28.70 4.89 -6.87
N GLY A 58 29.00 4.13 -7.92
CA GLY A 58 28.01 3.51 -8.80
C GLY A 58 27.18 2.44 -8.08
N ASP A 59 27.81 1.65 -7.21
CA ASP A 59 27.15 0.52 -6.53
C ASP A 59 26.07 1.03 -5.57
N SER A 60 26.40 2.05 -4.76
CA SER A 60 25.41 2.66 -3.86
C SER A 60 24.30 3.38 -4.62
N ALA A 61 24.62 4.02 -5.75
CA ALA A 61 23.65 4.69 -6.60
C ALA A 61 22.68 3.68 -7.26
N GLU A 62 23.18 2.53 -7.72
CA GLU A 62 22.34 1.46 -8.29
C GLU A 62 21.43 0.84 -7.23
N ALA A 63 21.93 0.57 -6.03
CA ALA A 63 21.11 0.06 -4.93
C ALA A 63 19.96 1.00 -4.56
N HIS A 64 20.21 2.32 -4.52
CA HIS A 64 19.18 3.33 -4.30
C HIS A 64 18.13 3.31 -5.42
N ASN A 65 18.55 3.30 -6.68
CA ASN A 65 17.63 3.27 -7.82
C ASN A 65 16.75 2.02 -7.78
N LYS A 66 17.34 0.84 -7.55
CA LYS A 66 16.60 -0.42 -7.45
C LYS A 66 15.55 -0.37 -6.32
N PHE A 67 15.91 0.16 -5.16
CA PHE A 67 14.97 0.32 -4.06
C PHE A 67 13.78 1.21 -4.45
N TYR A 68 14.03 2.38 -5.04
CA TYR A 68 12.96 3.30 -5.40
C TYR A 68 12.17 2.85 -6.64
N ASP A 69 12.74 2.08 -7.55
CA ASP A 69 12.00 1.46 -8.64
C ASP A 69 10.95 0.48 -8.09
N GLU A 70 11.31 -0.34 -7.10
CA GLU A 70 10.39 -1.25 -6.43
C GLU A 70 9.37 -0.49 -5.55
N TYR A 71 9.83 0.49 -4.78
CA TYR A 71 8.99 1.30 -3.89
C TYR A 71 7.91 2.10 -4.66
N ASN A 72 8.26 2.62 -5.84
CA ASN A 72 7.36 3.38 -6.69
C ASN A 72 6.45 2.51 -7.56
N ALA A 73 6.67 1.20 -7.61
CA ALA A 73 5.89 0.26 -8.41
C ALA A 73 4.51 -0.05 -7.81
N VAL A 74 3.73 1.00 -7.53
CA VAL A 74 2.37 0.89 -6.98
C VAL A 74 1.34 0.94 -8.10
N MET A 75 0.32 0.09 -8.00
CA MET A 75 -0.80 0.07 -8.95
C MET A 75 -2.04 0.73 -8.36
N ASP A 76 -2.93 1.17 -9.24
CA ASP A 76 -4.27 1.57 -8.83
C ASP A 76 -5.06 0.36 -8.29
N LEU A 77 -5.77 0.54 -7.19
CA LEU A 77 -6.66 -0.46 -6.62
C LEU A 77 -8.09 -0.22 -7.07
N SER A 78 -8.87 -1.29 -7.30
CA SER A 78 -10.30 -1.10 -7.54
C SER A 78 -10.95 -0.42 -6.34
N ALA A 79 -11.88 0.52 -6.59
CA ALA A 79 -12.56 1.25 -5.52
C ALA A 79 -13.26 0.30 -4.54
N ASP A 80 -13.91 -0.76 -5.05
CA ASP A 80 -14.62 -1.73 -4.22
C ASP A 80 -13.66 -2.46 -3.27
N PHE A 81 -12.52 -2.93 -3.78
CA PHE A 81 -11.50 -3.57 -2.95
C PHE A 81 -10.95 -2.63 -1.88
N TYR A 82 -10.62 -1.40 -2.26
CA TYR A 82 -10.11 -0.40 -1.33
C TYR A 82 -11.11 -0.07 -0.22
N LEU A 83 -12.36 0.24 -0.59
CA LEU A 83 -13.41 0.61 0.37
C LEU A 83 -13.78 -0.56 1.28
N GLU A 84 -13.88 -1.78 0.73
CA GLU A 84 -14.12 -2.99 1.52
C GLU A 84 -12.98 -3.27 2.52
N THR A 85 -11.73 -3.04 2.12
CA THR A 85 -10.57 -3.17 2.99
C THR A 85 -10.63 -2.15 4.13
N ILE A 86 -10.90 -0.88 3.83
CA ILE A 86 -11.06 0.16 4.86
C ILE A 86 -12.16 -0.22 5.85
N GLU A 87 -13.32 -0.65 5.36
CA GLU A 87 -14.45 -0.98 6.22
C GLU A 87 -14.22 -2.24 7.05
N ARG A 88 -13.90 -3.36 6.39
CA ARG A 88 -13.87 -4.68 7.04
C ARG A 88 -12.60 -4.93 7.86
N VAL A 89 -11.45 -4.46 7.34
CA VAL A 89 -10.15 -4.72 7.99
C VAL A 89 -9.83 -3.62 8.99
N PHE A 90 -9.84 -2.35 8.58
CA PHE A 90 -9.35 -1.26 9.44
C PHE A 90 -10.42 -0.71 10.39
N GLN A 91 -11.65 -0.47 9.94
CA GLN A 91 -12.68 0.10 10.80
C GLN A 91 -13.33 -0.96 11.70
N ASN A 92 -13.84 -2.02 11.11
CA ASN A 92 -14.60 -3.03 11.83
C ASN A 92 -13.74 -4.17 12.37
N ARG A 93 -12.52 -4.35 11.85
CA ARG A 93 -11.59 -5.41 12.28
C ARG A 93 -12.23 -6.79 12.35
N LEU A 94 -13.04 -7.13 11.32
CA LEU A 94 -13.94 -8.28 11.35
C LEU A 94 -13.20 -9.61 11.51
N LEU A 95 -12.01 -9.75 10.92
CA LEU A 95 -11.22 -10.98 11.06
C LEU A 95 -10.74 -11.19 12.50
N ALA A 96 -10.24 -10.15 13.16
CA ALA A 96 -9.81 -10.20 14.55
C ALA A 96 -10.96 -10.48 15.53
N GLN A 97 -12.19 -10.09 15.15
CA GLN A 97 -13.39 -10.34 15.92
C GLN A 97 -14.06 -11.67 15.57
N ASN A 98 -13.45 -12.48 14.71
CA ASN A 98 -14.03 -13.72 14.18
C ASN A 98 -15.43 -13.49 13.57
N ALA A 99 -15.61 -12.36 12.89
CA ALA A 99 -16.88 -11.91 12.31
C ALA A 99 -16.81 -11.69 10.79
N TYR A 100 -15.72 -12.12 10.15
CA TYR A 100 -15.54 -11.96 8.71
C TYR A 100 -16.28 -13.07 7.95
N ASP A 101 -17.13 -12.64 7.00
CA ASP A 101 -17.86 -13.55 6.11
C ASP A 101 -17.31 -13.45 4.69
N TYR A 102 -17.09 -14.60 4.06
CA TYR A 102 -16.76 -14.69 2.64
C TYR A 102 -17.78 -15.57 1.93
N ARG A 103 -18.46 -15.01 0.94
CA ARG A 103 -19.53 -15.69 0.16
C ARG A 103 -20.59 -16.35 1.04
N GLY A 104 -21.00 -15.68 2.12
CA GLY A 104 -21.99 -16.16 3.06
C GLY A 104 -21.51 -17.23 4.04
N GLN A 105 -20.21 -17.51 4.05
CA GLN A 105 -19.59 -18.42 5.01
C GLN A 105 -18.68 -17.65 5.96
N ARG A 106 -18.87 -17.87 7.26
CA ARG A 106 -17.99 -17.28 8.27
C ARG A 106 -16.60 -17.90 8.22
N ILE A 107 -15.58 -17.03 8.16
CA ILE A 107 -14.19 -17.45 8.29
C ILE A 107 -13.87 -17.64 9.76
N ASP A 108 -13.44 -18.84 10.11
CA ASP A 108 -13.00 -19.21 11.45
C ASP A 108 -11.49 -19.48 11.44
N THR A 109 -10.72 -18.52 11.95
CA THR A 109 -9.26 -18.62 11.99
C THR A 109 -8.74 -19.72 12.91
N ALA A 110 -9.55 -20.16 13.89
CA ALA A 110 -9.19 -21.27 14.78
C ALA A 110 -9.13 -22.63 14.06
N LYS A 111 -9.67 -22.73 12.83
CA LYS A 111 -9.58 -23.93 11.99
C LYS A 111 -8.24 -24.09 11.26
N VAL A 112 -7.36 -23.10 11.33
CA VAL A 112 -6.00 -23.18 10.76
C VAL A 112 -5.12 -23.94 11.75
N VAL A 113 -5.16 -25.28 11.70
CA VAL A 113 -4.46 -26.17 12.67
C VAL A 113 -3.29 -26.92 12.06
N ASP A 114 -3.25 -27.09 10.73
CA ASP A 114 -2.25 -27.89 10.02
C ASP A 114 -1.21 -27.05 9.28
N THR A 115 -1.25 -25.72 9.46
CA THR A 115 -0.35 -24.79 8.76
C THR A 115 0.62 -24.18 9.77
N ALA A 116 1.93 -24.31 9.51
CA ALA A 116 2.93 -23.55 10.24
C ALA A 116 2.75 -22.06 9.95
N TYR A 117 2.65 -21.26 11.01
CA TYR A 117 2.44 -19.82 10.91
C TYR A 117 3.61 -19.07 11.53
N MET A 118 4.17 -18.13 10.78
CA MET A 118 5.24 -17.25 11.24
C MET A 118 4.90 -15.80 10.87
N THR A 119 5.00 -14.90 11.84
CA THR A 119 4.93 -13.45 11.61
C THR A 119 6.33 -12.85 11.67
N ILE A 120 6.61 -11.90 10.79
CA ILE A 120 7.84 -11.09 10.81
C ILE A 120 7.37 -9.64 10.81
N GLU A 121 7.72 -8.94 11.86
CA GLU A 121 7.33 -7.54 12.05
C GLU A 121 8.58 -6.69 12.24
N GLY A 122 8.62 -5.51 11.61
CA GLY A 122 9.70 -4.54 11.81
C GLY A 122 9.52 -3.79 13.13
N GLU A 123 10.57 -3.67 13.94
CA GLU A 123 10.53 -2.89 15.19
C GLU A 123 10.24 -1.39 14.94
N LYS A 124 10.60 -0.91 13.75
CA LYS A 124 10.44 0.48 13.30
C LYS A 124 9.68 0.55 11.98
N ASP A 125 8.67 -0.29 11.86
CA ASP A 125 7.74 -0.25 10.73
C ASP A 125 6.75 0.89 10.95
N ASP A 126 6.54 1.70 9.91
CA ASP A 126 5.71 2.92 9.96
C ASP A 126 4.25 2.63 9.60
#